data_1532dc1aff3c5fcf9b187b68cf77364c
#
_entry.id   1532dc1aff3c5fcf9b187b68cf77364c
#
_cell.length_a   1.000
_cell.length_b   1.000
_cell.length_c   1.000
_cell.angle_alpha   90.00
_cell.angle_beta   90.00
_cell.angle_gamma   90.00
#
_symmetry.space_group_name_H-M   'P 1'
#
loop_
_entity.id
_entity.type
_entity.pdbx_description
1 polymer ?
#
loop_
_entity_poly.entity_id
_entity_poly.type
_entity_poly.pdbx_seq_one_letter_code
_entity_poly.pdbx_strand_id
1 'polypeptide(L)'
;MSEKDKNEQLDEFLTPRSRYHGEFTPQNLAFNANLQEFAQRVSLICGLETGGKVSSVDAYEDIKKLWKELKASKKNLLKKPKSDDKA
;
A
#
# COMPACT_ATOMS: atom_id res chain seq x y z
N MET A 1 -19.52 17.53 -2.04
CA MET A 1 -19.20 16.52 -1.04
C MET A 1 -19.00 17.17 0.31
N SER A 2 -19.57 16.58 1.34
CA SER A 2 -19.51 17.17 2.65
C SER A 2 -18.17 16.89 3.32
N GLU A 3 -17.89 17.67 4.38
CA GLU A 3 -16.67 17.45 5.15
C GLU A 3 -16.64 16.05 5.74
N LYS A 4 -17.80 15.56 6.15
CA LYS A 4 -17.89 14.24 6.74
C LYS A 4 -17.51 13.16 5.73
N ASP A 5 -17.99 13.32 4.50
CA ASP A 5 -17.67 12.34 3.46
C ASP A 5 -16.18 12.32 3.17
N LYS A 6 -15.54 13.49 3.16
CA LYS A 6 -14.11 13.54 2.94
C LYS A 6 -13.35 12.84 4.05
N ASN A 7 -13.79 13.04 5.29
CA ASN A 7 -13.13 12.41 6.43
C ASN A 7 -13.29 10.90 6.39
N GLU A 8 -14.46 10.44 5.98
CA GLU A 8 -14.68 8.99 5.87
C GLU A 8 -13.79 8.38 4.80
N GLN A 9 -13.67 9.06 3.67
CA GLN A 9 -12.82 8.55 2.60
C GLN A 9 -11.36 8.50 3.02
N LEU A 10 -10.91 9.53 3.71
CA LEU A 10 -9.55 9.57 4.20
C LEU A 10 -9.30 8.47 5.22
N ASP A 11 -10.27 8.26 6.11
CA ASP A 11 -10.15 7.24 7.13
C ASP A 11 -10.04 5.85 6.49
N GLU A 12 -10.84 5.58 5.47
CA GLU A 12 -10.75 4.31 4.77
C GLU A 12 -9.40 4.12 4.10
N PHE A 13 -8.85 5.19 3.60
CA PHE A 13 -7.55 5.13 2.97
C PHE A 13 -6.44 4.86 4.00
N LEU A 14 -6.53 5.48 5.16
CA LEU A 14 -5.49 5.38 6.17
C LEU A 14 -5.62 4.14 7.03
N THR A 15 -6.82 3.63 7.19
CA THR A 15 -7.04 2.43 8.00
C THR A 15 -7.88 1.43 7.24
N PRO A 16 -7.34 0.90 6.13
CA PRO A 16 -8.14 0.02 5.27
C PRO A 16 -8.60 -1.25 5.94
N ARG A 17 -7.93 -1.68 7.00
CA ARG A 17 -8.32 -2.93 7.65
C ARG A 17 -9.67 -2.86 8.31
N SER A 18 -10.03 -1.72 8.90
CA SER A 18 -11.30 -1.59 9.58
C SER A 18 -12.46 -1.44 8.62
N ARG A 19 -12.17 -1.13 7.37
CA ARG A 19 -13.20 -0.87 6.36
C ARG A 19 -12.87 -1.54 5.05
N TYR A 20 -12.43 -2.77 5.11
CA TYR A 20 -12.03 -3.49 3.90
C TYR A 20 -13.26 -3.83 3.08
N HIS A 21 -13.29 -3.34 1.87
CA HIS A 21 -14.42 -3.54 0.96
C HIS A 21 -14.12 -4.48 -0.18
N GLY A 22 -12.92 -5.03 -0.24
CA GLY A 22 -12.58 -5.97 -1.29
C GLY A 22 -13.13 -7.35 -1.01
N GLU A 23 -12.87 -8.26 -1.92
CA GLU A 23 -13.26 -9.64 -1.73
C GLU A 23 -12.45 -10.27 -0.60
N PHE A 24 -13.13 -11.10 0.18
CA PHE A 24 -12.47 -11.78 1.28
C PHE A 24 -11.89 -13.11 0.85
N THR A 25 -11.00 -13.06 -0.14
CA THR A 25 -10.24 -14.25 -0.51
C THR A 25 -8.91 -14.22 0.24
N PRO A 26 -8.32 -15.41 0.48
CA PRO A 26 -7.01 -15.42 1.13
C PRO A 26 -5.98 -14.59 0.38
N GLN A 27 -6.01 -14.60 -0.94
CA GLN A 27 -5.07 -13.85 -1.72
C GLN A 27 -5.26 -12.36 -1.56
N ASN A 28 -6.51 -11.90 -1.58
CA ASN A 28 -6.77 -10.48 -1.40
C ASN A 28 -6.40 -10.01 -0.01
N LEU A 29 -6.69 -10.83 0.99
CA LEU A 29 -6.34 -10.46 2.35
C LEU A 29 -4.84 -10.44 2.55
N ALA A 30 -4.13 -11.39 1.96
CA ALA A 30 -2.68 -11.42 2.05
C ALA A 30 -2.07 -10.21 1.36
N PHE A 31 -2.58 -9.85 0.18
CA PHE A 31 -2.08 -8.67 -0.49
C PHE A 31 -2.37 -7.41 0.32
N ASN A 32 -3.56 -7.34 0.91
CA ASN A 32 -3.91 -6.17 1.72
C ASN A 32 -2.94 -6.02 2.89
N ALA A 33 -2.57 -7.12 3.53
CA ALA A 33 -1.59 -7.05 4.61
C ALA A 33 -0.25 -6.55 4.11
N ASN A 34 0.17 -7.02 2.94
CA ASN A 34 1.44 -6.56 2.36
C ASN A 34 1.39 -5.09 2.00
N LEU A 35 0.25 -4.64 1.51
CA LEU A 35 0.07 -3.23 1.17
C LEU A 35 0.16 -2.36 2.42
N GLN A 36 -0.43 -2.81 3.51
CA GLN A 36 -0.37 -2.04 4.75
C GLN A 36 1.04 -2.01 5.30
N GLU A 37 1.76 -3.10 5.21
CA GLU A 37 3.14 -3.10 5.65
C GLU A 37 3.98 -2.18 4.79
N PHE A 38 3.74 -2.16 3.49
CA PHE A 38 4.42 -1.23 2.59
C PHE A 38 4.19 0.21 3.05
N ALA A 39 2.93 0.55 3.34
CA ALA A 39 2.61 1.92 3.75
C ALA A 39 3.30 2.28 5.07
N GLN A 40 3.35 1.34 6.01
CA GLN A 40 3.99 1.58 7.29
C GLN A 40 5.48 1.78 7.13
N ARG A 41 6.12 0.98 6.29
CA ARG A 41 7.55 1.11 6.07
C ARG A 41 7.90 2.39 5.35
N VAL A 42 7.07 2.78 4.38
CA VAL A 42 7.28 4.06 3.70
C VAL A 42 7.19 5.20 4.70
N SER A 43 6.18 5.15 5.56
CA SER A 43 6.03 6.19 6.57
C SER A 43 7.24 6.27 7.49
N LEU A 44 7.77 5.12 7.89
CA LEU A 44 8.94 5.09 8.74
C LEU A 44 10.14 5.70 8.02
N ILE A 45 10.34 5.34 6.76
CA ILE A 45 11.47 5.88 6.00
C ILE A 45 11.34 7.38 5.85
N CYS A 46 10.13 7.87 5.60
CA CYS A 46 9.90 9.31 5.51
C CYS A 46 10.26 10.01 6.81
N GLY A 47 9.89 9.42 7.94
CA GLY A 47 10.23 9.99 9.23
C GLY A 47 11.73 10.02 9.46
N LEU A 48 12.42 8.95 9.06
CA LEU A 48 13.87 8.91 9.21
C LEU A 48 14.55 9.95 8.34
N GLU A 49 14.05 10.15 7.13
CA GLU A 49 14.61 11.16 6.24
C GLU A 49 14.37 12.57 6.80
N THR A 50 13.16 12.82 7.25
CA THR A 50 12.83 14.13 7.82
C THR A 50 13.68 14.40 9.06
N GLY A 51 13.95 13.38 9.85
CA GLY A 51 14.77 13.52 11.04
C GLY A 51 16.26 13.52 10.79
N GLY A 52 16.67 13.43 9.52
CA GLY A 52 18.09 13.47 9.18
C GLY A 52 18.83 12.18 9.41
N LYS A 53 18.12 11.09 9.65
CA LYS A 53 18.76 9.80 9.90
C LYS A 53 19.18 9.09 8.62
N VAL A 54 18.47 9.35 7.54
CA VAL A 54 18.85 8.83 6.22
C VAL A 54 18.75 9.98 5.23
N SER A 55 19.52 9.89 4.16
CA SER A 55 19.49 10.91 3.12
C SER A 55 18.22 10.75 2.27
N SER A 56 17.89 11.83 1.56
CA SER A 56 16.75 11.77 0.64
C SER A 56 16.97 10.71 -0.44
N VAL A 57 18.21 10.59 -0.93
CA VAL A 57 18.52 9.60 -1.96
C VAL A 57 18.34 8.20 -1.41
N ASP A 58 18.86 7.95 -0.22
CA ASP A 58 18.73 6.62 0.38
C ASP A 58 17.28 6.30 0.67
N ALA A 59 16.52 7.28 1.15
CA ALA A 59 15.09 7.08 1.40
C ALA A 59 14.38 6.69 0.12
N TYR A 60 14.67 7.39 -0.97
CA TYR A 60 14.05 7.08 -2.25
C TYR A 60 14.38 5.65 -2.69
N GLU A 61 15.65 5.28 -2.57
CA GLU A 61 16.05 3.93 -2.99
C GLU A 61 15.40 2.85 -2.15
N ASP A 62 15.27 3.09 -0.85
CA ASP A 62 14.61 2.13 0.02
C ASP A 62 13.14 1.97 -0.34
N ILE A 63 12.45 3.09 -0.60
CA ILE A 63 11.06 3.03 -0.99
C ILE A 63 10.91 2.32 -2.33
N LYS A 64 11.84 2.54 -3.22
CA LYS A 64 11.82 1.88 -4.52
C LYS A 64 11.91 0.36 -4.37
N LYS A 65 12.77 -0.10 -3.44
CA LYS A 65 12.87 -1.54 -3.18
C LYS A 65 11.56 -2.08 -2.62
N LEU A 66 10.96 -1.36 -1.69
CA LEU A 66 9.68 -1.78 -1.13
C LEU A 66 8.60 -1.84 -2.20
N TRP A 67 8.63 -0.89 -3.12
CA TRP A 67 7.67 -0.88 -4.21
C TRP A 67 7.83 -2.10 -5.11
N LYS A 68 9.08 -2.50 -5.39
CA LYS A 68 9.30 -3.69 -6.20
C LYS A 68 8.78 -4.94 -5.51
N GLU A 69 8.95 -5.01 -4.19
CA GLU A 69 8.43 -6.13 -3.43
C GLU A 69 6.90 -6.16 -3.50
N LEU A 70 6.29 -4.99 -3.38
CA LEU A 70 4.83 -4.93 -3.44
C LEU A 70 4.33 -5.32 -4.83
N LYS A 71 5.03 -4.89 -5.87
CA LYS A 71 4.67 -5.27 -7.23
C LYS A 71 4.73 -6.79 -7.41
N ALA A 72 5.76 -7.41 -6.86
CA ALA A 72 5.87 -8.86 -6.94
C ALA A 72 4.73 -9.54 -6.18
N SER A 73 4.38 -8.98 -5.05
CA SER A 73 3.26 -9.51 -4.25
C SER A 73 1.96 -9.43 -5.05
N LYS A 74 1.72 -8.28 -5.70
CA LYS A 74 0.54 -8.14 -6.53
C LYS A 74 0.51 -9.19 -7.63
N LYS A 75 1.64 -9.37 -8.29
CA LYS A 75 1.72 -10.32 -9.39
C LYS A 75 1.43 -11.74 -8.92
N ASN A 76 1.93 -12.08 -7.74
CA ASN A 76 1.79 -13.45 -7.25
C ASN A 76 0.44 -13.71 -6.62
N LEU A 77 -0.14 -12.73 -5.97
CA LEU A 77 -1.37 -12.93 -5.20
C LEU A 77 -2.62 -12.46 -5.94
N LEU A 78 -2.52 -11.38 -6.70
CA LEU A 78 -3.69 -10.80 -7.35
C LEU A 78 -3.63 -11.06 -8.85
N LYS A 79 -3.78 -12.31 -9.23
CA LYS A 79 -3.79 -12.64 -10.64
C LYS A 79 -5.10 -12.20 -11.24
N LYS A 80 -4.99 -11.43 -12.30
CA LYS A 80 -6.17 -10.98 -12.99
C LYS A 80 -6.79 -12.08 -13.81
N PRO A 81 -8.11 -12.07 -13.97
CA PRO A 81 -8.74 -12.98 -14.93
C PRO A 81 -8.16 -12.75 -16.32
N LYS A 82 -8.24 -13.79 -17.13
CA LYS A 82 -7.66 -13.72 -18.44
C LYS A 82 -8.18 -12.56 -19.28
N SER A 83 -9.47 -12.28 -19.15
CA SER A 83 -10.08 -11.19 -19.90
C SER A 83 -9.46 -9.84 -19.53
N ASP A 84 -9.03 -9.70 -18.29
CA ASP A 84 -8.40 -8.45 -17.85
C ASP A 84 -6.98 -8.31 -18.39
N ASP A 85 -6.33 -9.41 -18.61
CA ASP A 85 -4.93 -9.38 -19.08
C ASP A 85 -4.82 -8.78 -20.46
N LYS A 86 -5.89 -8.78 -21.19
CA LYS A 86 -5.87 -8.24 -22.52
C LYS A 86 -6.07 -6.76 -22.61
N ALA A 87 -6.59 -6.19 -21.57
CA ALA A 87 -6.93 -4.77 -21.57
C ALA A 87 -5.71 -3.87 -21.53
#